data_c3286713e16fec4508cb584e833595e1
#
_entry.id   c3286713e16fec4508cb584e833595e1
#
_cell.length_a   1.000
_cell.length_b   1.000
_cell.length_c   1.000
_cell.angle_alpha   90.00
_cell.angle_beta   90.00
_cell.angle_gamma   90.00
#
_symmetry.space_group_name_H-M   'P 1'
#
loop_
_entity.id
_entity.type
_entity.pdbx_description
1 polymer ?
#
loop_
_entity_poly.entity_id
_entity_poly.type
_entity_poly.pdbx_seq_one_letter_code
_entity_poly.pdbx_strand_id
1 'polypeptide(L)' 'MIDRKQPVVGILGGGQLARMLAVAAAPLGANCLVVDGSADACAGQVAPLVVAGWDDRAALEAFARRVDVVTFDFENVPA' A
#
# COMPACT_ATOMS: atom_id res chain seq x y z
N MET A 1 -0.16 6.14 26.57
CA MET A 1 0.18 5.76 26.04
C MET A 1 0.73 6.07 25.04
N ILE A 2 1.22 5.98 24.63
CA ILE A 2 1.77 6.28 23.82
C ILE A 2 1.55 6.01 22.70
N ASP A 3 1.33 6.53 22.04
CA ASP A 3 0.99 6.53 21.00
C ASP A 3 1.88 6.16 20.07
N ARG A 4 2.39 5.18 20.10
CA ARG A 4 3.25 4.77 19.29
C ARG A 4 2.67 4.55 18.02
N LYS A 5 3.10 5.13 17.02
CA LYS A 5 2.68 4.94 15.77
C LYS A 5 3.02 3.59 15.33
N GLN A 6 2.12 2.84 14.79
CA GLN A 6 2.42 1.56 14.18
C GLN A 6 3.13 1.76 12.85
N PRO A 7 4.05 0.90 12.48
CA PRO A 7 4.70 1.02 11.18
C PRO A 7 3.70 0.92 10.04
N VAL A 8 3.95 1.66 8.98
CA VAL A 8 3.11 1.67 7.80
C VAL A 8 3.93 1.13 6.63
N VAL A 9 3.43 0.06 6.04
CA VAL A 9 4.06 -0.55 4.88
C VAL A 9 3.34 -0.08 3.65
N GLY A 10 4.05 0.56 2.74
CA GLY A 10 3.48 0.98 1.48
C GLY A 10 3.63 -0.11 0.45
N ILE A 11 2.57 -0.42 -0.28
CA ILE A 11 2.59 -1.47 -1.28
C ILE A 11 2.26 -0.88 -2.63
N LEU A 12 3.19 -0.98 -3.57
CA LEU A 12 2.98 -0.53 -4.92
C LEU A 12 2.33 -1.66 -5.70
N GLY A 13 1.11 -1.46 -6.14
CA GLY A 13 0.31 -2.48 -6.78
C GLY A 13 -0.68 -3.10 -5.80
N GLY A 14 -1.94 -3.14 -6.18
CA GLY A 14 -3.02 -3.58 -5.31
C GLY A 14 -3.63 -4.92 -5.66
N GLY A 15 -2.84 -5.82 -6.23
CA GLY A 15 -3.33 -7.13 -6.62
C GLY A 15 -3.43 -8.11 -5.47
N GLN A 16 -3.51 -9.38 -5.83
CA GLN A 16 -3.74 -10.45 -4.86
C GLN A 16 -2.61 -10.56 -3.83
N LEU A 17 -1.38 -10.37 -4.27
CA LEU A 17 -0.25 -10.46 -3.37
C LEU A 17 -0.29 -9.33 -2.33
N ALA A 18 -0.64 -8.12 -2.78
CA ALA A 18 -0.77 -7.00 -1.86
C ALA A 18 -1.88 -7.25 -0.85
N ARG A 19 -2.98 -7.83 -1.29
CA ARG A 19 -4.08 -8.16 -0.40
C ARG A 19 -3.64 -9.15 0.67
N MET A 20 -2.89 -10.16 0.27
CA MET A 20 -2.40 -11.17 1.21
C MET A 20 -1.44 -10.56 2.21
N LEU A 21 -0.57 -9.65 1.75
CA LEU A 21 0.36 -8.98 2.65
C LEU A 21 -0.38 -8.12 3.67
N ALA A 22 -1.40 -7.41 3.24
CA ALA A 22 -2.15 -6.55 4.15
C ALA A 22 -2.86 -7.37 5.22
N VAL A 23 -3.43 -8.50 4.85
CA VAL A 23 -4.10 -9.36 5.79
C VAL A 23 -3.10 -9.94 6.79
N ALA A 24 -1.92 -10.33 6.31
CA ALA A 24 -0.91 -10.93 7.19
C ALA A 24 -0.28 -9.89 8.12
N ALA A 25 -0.22 -8.63 7.70
CA ALA A 25 0.44 -7.60 8.50
C ALA A 25 -0.40 -7.14 9.69
N ALA A 26 -1.72 -7.17 9.56
CA ALA A 26 -2.59 -6.62 10.58
C ALA A 26 -2.36 -7.23 11.98
N PRO A 27 -2.33 -8.56 12.12
CA PRO A 27 -2.09 -9.12 13.44
C PRO A 27 -0.68 -8.90 13.97
N LEU A 28 0.24 -8.46 13.12
CA LEU A 28 1.60 -8.16 13.54
C LEU A 28 1.76 -6.70 13.97
N GLY A 29 0.69 -5.93 13.90
CA GLY A 29 0.74 -4.55 14.32
C GLY A 29 1.23 -3.59 13.25
N ALA A 30 1.28 -4.01 12.00
CA ALA A 30 1.68 -3.15 10.91
C ALA A 30 0.47 -2.77 10.06
N ASN A 31 0.42 -1.53 9.63
CA ASN A 31 -0.64 -1.07 8.75
C ASN A 31 -0.11 -1.04 7.33
N CYS A 32 -0.97 -1.29 6.37
CA CYS A 32 -0.59 -1.24 4.97
C CYS A 32 -1.32 -0.12 4.27
N LEU A 33 -0.64 0.57 3.38
CA LEU A 33 -1.23 1.57 2.50
C LEU A 33 -0.86 1.16 1.09
N VAL A 34 -1.87 1.03 0.23
CA VAL A 34 -1.67 0.46 -1.09
C VAL A 34 -1.91 1.53 -2.14
N VAL A 35 -1.13 1.53 -3.21
CA VAL A 35 -1.41 2.40 -4.36
C VAL A 35 -1.54 1.55 -5.60
N ASP A 36 -2.55 1.85 -6.40
CA ASP A 36 -2.81 1.16 -7.66
C ASP A 36 -3.56 2.11 -8.59
N GLY A 37 -3.48 1.86 -9.87
CA GLY A 37 -4.18 2.68 -10.85
C GLY A 37 -5.66 2.40 -10.94
N SER A 38 -6.14 1.34 -10.32
CA SER A 38 -7.54 0.93 -10.39
C SER A 38 -8.21 1.04 -9.05
N ALA A 39 -9.37 1.69 -9.01
CA ALA A 39 -10.15 1.78 -7.78
C ALA A 39 -10.72 0.43 -7.37
N ASP A 40 -10.71 -0.54 -8.29
CA ASP A 40 -11.23 -1.87 -8.01
C ASP A 40 -10.14 -2.86 -7.60
N ALA A 41 -8.93 -2.40 -7.39
CA ALA A 41 -7.83 -3.28 -7.00
C ALA A 41 -8.23 -4.06 -5.74
N CYS A 42 -7.99 -5.36 -5.75
CA CYS A 42 -8.53 -6.23 -4.69
C CYS A 42 -7.95 -5.93 -3.32
N ALA A 43 -6.74 -5.41 -3.24
CA ALA A 43 -6.17 -5.06 -1.95
C ALA A 43 -6.96 -3.94 -1.26
N GLY A 44 -7.71 -3.15 -2.02
CA GLY A 44 -8.56 -2.12 -1.45
C GLY A 44 -9.68 -2.65 -0.58
N GLN A 45 -9.94 -3.96 -0.65
CA GLN A 45 -10.96 -4.57 0.19
C GLN A 45 -10.49 -4.73 1.62
N VAL A 46 -9.18 -4.74 1.85
CA VAL A 46 -8.63 -5.02 3.18
C VAL A 46 -7.68 -3.94 3.68
N ALA A 47 -7.35 -2.94 2.86
CA ALA A 47 -6.42 -1.89 3.25
C ALA A 47 -6.78 -0.60 2.55
N PRO A 48 -6.40 0.55 3.11
CA PRO A 48 -6.60 1.82 2.42
C PRO A 48 -5.90 1.82 1.07
N LEU A 49 -6.57 2.32 0.06
CA LEU A 49 -6.10 2.30 -1.31
C LEU A 49 -6.00 3.72 -1.84
N VAL A 50 -4.84 4.09 -2.35
CA VAL A 50 -4.65 5.33 -3.06
C VAL A 50 -4.73 5.00 -4.55
N VAL A 51 -5.63 5.65 -5.26
CA VAL A 51 -5.78 5.42 -6.69
C VAL A 51 -4.95 6.46 -7.43
N ALA A 52 -3.91 6.01 -8.11
CA ALA A 52 -3.03 6.90 -8.83
C ALA A 52 -2.32 6.14 -9.93
N GLY A 53 -2.08 6.80 -11.06
CA GLY A 53 -1.30 6.21 -12.14
C GLY A 53 0.18 6.18 -11.77
N TRP A 54 0.92 5.32 -12.42
CA TRP A 54 2.35 5.18 -12.14
C TRP A 54 3.16 6.39 -12.63
N ASP A 55 2.56 7.26 -13.42
CA ASP A 55 3.19 8.49 -13.88
C ASP A 55 2.72 9.69 -13.06
N ASP A 56 1.89 9.49 -12.06
CA ASP A 56 1.41 10.59 -11.22
C ASP A 56 2.41 10.81 -10.09
N ARG A 57 3.43 11.59 -10.39
CA ARG A 57 4.55 11.78 -9.49
C ARG A 57 4.13 12.41 -8.17
N ALA A 58 3.24 13.39 -8.22
CA ALA A 58 2.82 14.07 -6.99
C ALA A 58 2.09 13.12 -6.04
N ALA A 59 1.22 12.26 -6.60
CA ALA A 59 0.50 11.30 -5.78
C ALA A 59 1.45 10.27 -5.19
N LEU A 60 2.42 9.81 -5.98
CA LEU A 60 3.37 8.80 -5.48
C LEU A 60 4.31 9.39 -4.44
N GLU A 61 4.68 10.65 -4.57
CA GLU A 61 5.50 11.29 -3.54
C GLU A 61 4.73 11.47 -2.24
N ALA A 62 3.45 11.84 -2.34
CA ALA A 62 2.62 11.95 -1.14
C ALA A 62 2.45 10.61 -0.46
N PHE A 63 2.27 9.54 -1.27
CA PHE A 63 2.19 8.19 -0.75
C PHE A 63 3.48 7.83 -0.01
N ALA A 64 4.63 8.12 -0.60
CA ALA A 64 5.91 7.75 -0.01
C ALA A 64 6.14 8.41 1.34
N ARG A 65 5.59 9.62 1.53
CA ARG A 65 5.75 10.30 2.81
C ARG A 65 4.91 9.71 3.92
N ARG A 66 3.94 8.88 3.57
CA ARG A 66 3.01 8.31 4.54
C ARG A 66 3.42 6.92 5.00
N VAL A 67 4.48 6.37 4.44
CA VAL A 67 4.88 5.00 4.74
C VAL A 67 6.30 4.93 5.25
N ASP A 68 6.60 3.89 5.99
CA ASP A 68 7.93 3.68 6.55
C ASP A 68 8.80 2.82 5.66
N VAL A 69 8.18 1.94 4.91
CA VAL A 69 8.90 1.05 4.01
C VAL A 69 7.99 0.74 2.83
N VAL A 70 8.56 0.44 1.68
CA VAL A 70 7.81 0.19 0.46
C VAL A 70 8.15 -1.18 -0.07
N THR A 71 7.13 -1.91 -0.50
CA THR A 71 7.31 -3.16 -1.21
C THR A 71 6.42 -3.15 -2.45
N PHE A 72 6.51 -4.20 -3.24
CA PHE A 72 5.85 -4.28 -4.53
C PHE A 72 4.97 -5.49 -4.63
N ASP A 73 3.89 -5.34 -5.38
CA ASP A 73 3.18 -6.46 -5.96
C ASP A 73 3.69 -6.50 -7.40
N PHE A 74 4.63 -7.39 -7.69
CA PHE A 74 5.35 -7.36 -8.94
C PHE A 74 4.52 -7.55 -10.18
N GLU A 75 3.37 -8.11 -10.04
CA GLU A 75 2.56 -8.37 -11.20
C GLU A 75 1.97 -7.11 -11.80
N ASN A 76 1.93 -6.04 -11.02
CA ASN A 76 1.21 -4.84 -11.40
C ASN A 76 2.05 -3.59 -11.52
N VAL A 77 3.33 -3.66 -11.22
CA VAL A 77 4.16 -2.46 -11.18
C VAL A 77 5.10 -2.44 -12.39
N PRO A 78 5.12 -1.37 -13.17
CA PRO A 78 6.03 -1.28 -14.30
C PRO A 78 7.49 -1.28 -13.82
N ALA A 79 8.33 -1.84 -14.62
CA ALA A 79 9.75 -1.91 -14.29
C ALA A 79 10.42 -0.53 -14.34
#